data_84362077033dfadd4f97face9b83e437
#
_entry.id   84362077033dfadd4f97face9b83e437
#
_cell.length_a   1.000
_cell.length_b   1.000
_cell.length_c   1.000
_cell.angle_alpha   90.00
_cell.angle_beta   90.00
_cell.angle_gamma   90.00
#
_symmetry.space_group_name_H-M   'P 1'
#
loop_
_entity.id
_entity.type
_entity.pdbx_description
1 polymer ?
#
loop_
_entity_poly.entity_id
_entity_poly.type
_entity_poly.pdbx_seq_one_letter_code
_entity_poly.pdbx_strand_id
1 'polypeptide(L)'
;VIYPGRFHPFHRGHMASYDWLTKKFGENNVYIATTNVQAPITSPFSYSDKVMMMTKLGVPASHIANVKNPYQSKEITSNLSDDEKSKTVLVFALSAKDAERFNFAPKKDGTPGYLQLLPVDRKGVQPMTKHGYIAITPTINFKINGVDANSASEIRRMYIKGNDHDKNQIIADLYGQPDPALRDILDKKLGITEQAQNYLKEARQLDAAKVVAWMQRVLILEQQANSITTDFAHLKPDYIDEKNYNR
;
A
#
# COMPACT_ATOMS: atom_id res chain seq x y z
N VAL A 1 12.26 -6.30 -9.84
CA VAL A 1 11.60 -6.69 -8.57
C VAL A 1 10.50 -5.72 -8.27
N ILE A 2 9.33 -6.24 -7.93
CA ILE A 2 8.17 -5.45 -7.55
C ILE A 2 7.91 -5.69 -6.06
N TYR A 3 7.88 -4.60 -5.29
CA TYR A 3 7.51 -4.59 -3.88
C TYR A 3 6.06 -4.08 -3.75
N PRO A 4 5.07 -4.98 -3.74
CA PRO A 4 3.67 -4.61 -3.74
C PRO A 4 3.15 -4.33 -2.34
N GLY A 5 2.26 -3.34 -2.20
CA GLY A 5 1.60 -3.09 -0.93
C GLY A 5 0.58 -1.97 -0.98
N ARG A 6 -0.32 -1.96 0.01
CA ARG A 6 -1.29 -0.87 0.17
C ARG A 6 -0.71 0.34 0.88
N PHE A 7 0.22 0.15 1.82
CA PHE A 7 0.98 1.17 2.53
C PHE A 7 0.12 2.28 3.18
N HIS A 8 -0.61 1.94 4.22
CA HIS A 8 -1.46 2.88 4.94
C HIS A 8 -1.14 2.97 6.45
N PRO A 9 -0.02 3.66 6.85
CA PRO A 9 0.96 4.40 6.05
C PRO A 9 2.15 3.55 5.58
N PHE A 10 2.97 4.10 4.67
CA PHE A 10 4.35 3.65 4.44
C PHE A 10 5.22 4.17 5.59
N HIS A 11 6.20 3.39 6.06
CA HIS A 11 7.02 3.72 7.21
C HIS A 11 8.40 3.05 7.16
N ARG A 12 9.29 3.38 8.12
CA ARG A 12 10.67 2.87 8.21
C ARG A 12 10.79 1.35 8.12
N GLY A 13 9.83 0.60 8.65
CA GLY A 13 9.81 -0.87 8.50
C GLY A 13 9.66 -1.31 7.04
N HIS A 14 8.82 -0.63 6.26
CA HIS A 14 8.72 -0.85 4.82
C HIS A 14 9.98 -0.38 4.10
N MET A 15 10.56 0.76 4.52
CA MET A 15 11.80 1.27 3.95
C MET A 15 12.95 0.28 4.15
N ALA A 16 13.09 -0.30 5.34
CA ALA A 16 14.11 -1.32 5.61
C ALA A 16 13.97 -2.56 4.69
N SER A 17 12.74 -2.95 4.37
CA SER A 17 12.49 -4.01 3.38
C SER A 17 12.88 -3.57 1.96
N TYR A 18 12.59 -2.32 1.58
CA TYR A 18 12.99 -1.74 0.30
C TYR A 18 14.51 -1.68 0.18
N ASP A 19 15.22 -1.21 1.22
CA ASP A 19 16.69 -1.15 1.28
C ASP A 19 17.32 -2.55 1.15
N TRP A 20 16.74 -3.54 1.81
CA TRP A 20 17.19 -4.91 1.68
C TRP A 20 17.02 -5.42 0.24
N LEU A 21 15.92 -5.09 -0.41
CA LEU A 21 15.67 -5.46 -1.81
C LEU A 21 16.64 -4.77 -2.76
N THR A 22 16.89 -3.47 -2.59
CA THR A 22 17.82 -2.71 -3.45
C THR A 22 19.24 -3.22 -3.30
N LYS A 23 19.69 -3.54 -2.10
CA LYS A 23 20.99 -4.18 -1.84
C LYS A 23 21.09 -5.55 -2.48
N LYS A 24 20.01 -6.33 -2.51
CA LYS A 24 20.00 -7.70 -3.03
C LYS A 24 19.87 -7.78 -4.54
N PHE A 25 19.10 -6.89 -5.16
CA PHE A 25 18.74 -6.96 -6.58
C PHE A 25 19.24 -5.80 -7.42
N GLY A 26 19.86 -4.81 -6.81
CA GLY A 26 20.29 -3.57 -7.45
C GLY A 26 19.22 -2.49 -7.37
N GLU A 27 19.64 -1.26 -7.12
CA GLU A 27 18.76 -0.10 -6.88
C GLU A 27 17.78 0.12 -8.05
N ASN A 28 18.28 0.12 -9.28
CA ASN A 28 17.49 0.36 -10.49
C ASN A 28 16.49 -0.75 -10.83
N ASN A 29 16.52 -1.86 -10.10
CA ASN A 29 15.69 -3.03 -10.38
C ASN A 29 14.52 -3.22 -9.42
N VAL A 30 14.33 -2.31 -8.45
CA VAL A 30 13.29 -2.45 -7.42
C VAL A 30 12.27 -1.33 -7.54
N TYR A 31 11.00 -1.71 -7.73
CA TYR A 31 9.88 -0.80 -7.85
C TYR A 31 8.84 -1.08 -6.78
N ILE A 32 8.31 -0.03 -6.15
CA ILE A 32 7.16 -0.14 -5.25
C ILE A 32 5.89 -0.02 -6.07
N ALA A 33 5.00 -1.00 -5.95
CA ALA A 33 3.68 -0.99 -6.59
C ALA A 33 2.60 -0.74 -5.54
N THR A 34 1.81 0.33 -5.70
CA THR A 34 0.69 0.66 -4.81
C THR A 34 -0.50 1.19 -5.60
N THR A 35 -1.67 1.26 -4.96
CA THR A 35 -2.91 1.73 -5.61
C THR A 35 -3.27 3.13 -5.15
N ASN A 36 -4.16 3.80 -5.90
CA ASN A 36 -4.84 5.02 -5.46
C ASN A 36 -6.23 4.74 -4.85
N VAL A 37 -6.54 3.48 -4.54
CA VAL A 37 -7.81 3.14 -3.88
C VAL A 37 -7.84 3.75 -2.49
N GLN A 38 -8.88 4.53 -2.22
CA GLN A 38 -9.10 5.20 -0.95
C GLN A 38 -10.41 4.71 -0.31
N ALA A 39 -10.36 4.51 1.00
CA ALA A 39 -11.51 4.24 1.85
C ALA A 39 -11.20 4.78 3.25
N PRO A 40 -12.08 5.59 3.87
CA PRO A 40 -11.77 6.35 5.10
C PRO A 40 -11.19 5.49 6.23
N ILE A 41 -11.68 4.26 6.40
CA ILE A 41 -11.26 3.39 7.51
C ILE A 41 -10.06 2.54 7.18
N THR A 42 -10.03 1.94 5.98
CA THR A 42 -9.06 0.90 5.64
C THR A 42 -7.90 1.39 4.79
N SER A 43 -8.13 2.44 3.99
CA SER A 43 -7.21 2.94 2.98
C SER A 43 -7.25 4.48 2.90
N PRO A 44 -6.95 5.21 4.01
CA PRO A 44 -7.19 6.66 4.08
C PRO A 44 -6.26 7.50 3.18
N PHE A 45 -5.09 6.99 2.79
CA PHE A 45 -4.09 7.76 2.07
C PHE A 45 -4.23 7.60 0.57
N SER A 46 -4.22 8.72 -0.16
CA SER A 46 -4.15 8.77 -1.62
C SER A 46 -2.79 8.29 -2.13
N TYR A 47 -2.68 8.09 -3.44
CA TYR A 47 -1.39 7.78 -4.05
C TYR A 47 -0.36 8.88 -3.80
N SER A 48 -0.74 10.15 -3.92
CA SER A 48 0.16 11.29 -3.66
C SER A 48 0.63 11.35 -2.20
N ASP A 49 -0.26 11.07 -1.23
CA ASP A 49 0.14 10.98 0.18
C ASP A 49 1.19 9.89 0.39
N LYS A 50 1.00 8.72 -0.23
CA LYS A 50 1.95 7.60 -0.15
C LYS A 50 3.29 7.94 -0.82
N VAL A 51 3.26 8.58 -2.00
CA VAL A 51 4.49 9.04 -2.67
C VAL A 51 5.25 9.98 -1.75
N MET A 52 4.58 10.95 -1.11
CA MET A 52 5.23 11.85 -0.16
C MET A 52 5.87 11.09 1.01
N MET A 53 5.14 10.15 1.63
CA MET A 53 5.66 9.31 2.72
C MET A 53 6.90 8.50 2.30
N MET A 54 6.87 7.93 1.10
CA MET A 54 7.95 7.11 0.55
C MET A 54 9.18 7.95 0.20
N THR A 55 8.98 9.10 -0.45
CA THR A 55 10.08 9.98 -0.85
C THR A 55 10.74 10.66 0.35
N LYS A 56 9.98 10.97 1.40
CA LYS A 56 10.53 11.46 2.68
C LYS A 56 11.47 10.44 3.34
N LEU A 57 11.26 9.16 3.12
CA LEU A 57 12.15 8.09 3.60
C LEU A 57 13.28 7.74 2.62
N GLY A 58 13.33 8.37 1.44
CA GLY A 58 14.42 8.20 0.48
C GLY A 58 14.11 7.32 -0.73
N VAL A 59 12.86 6.85 -0.90
CA VAL A 59 12.49 6.12 -2.13
C VAL A 59 12.45 7.08 -3.30
N PRO A 60 13.17 6.85 -4.40
CA PRO A 60 13.07 7.68 -5.59
C PRO A 60 11.65 7.66 -6.16
N ALA A 61 11.09 8.82 -6.51
CA ALA A 61 9.72 8.91 -7.05
C ALA A 61 9.53 8.08 -8.32
N SER A 62 10.56 7.95 -9.15
CA SER A 62 10.57 7.10 -10.35
C SER A 62 10.43 5.60 -10.07
N HIS A 63 10.67 5.18 -8.84
CA HIS A 63 10.54 3.78 -8.41
C HIS A 63 9.18 3.47 -7.77
N ILE A 64 8.26 4.45 -7.74
CA ILE A 64 6.93 4.29 -7.16
C ILE A 64 5.89 4.29 -8.28
N ALA A 65 5.18 3.18 -8.44
CA ALA A 65 4.18 3.01 -9.49
C ALA A 65 2.76 2.97 -8.91
N ASN A 66 1.86 3.77 -9.52
CA ASN A 66 0.42 3.63 -9.29
C ASN A 66 -0.11 2.51 -10.19
N VAL A 67 -0.69 1.48 -9.59
CA VAL A 67 -1.17 0.30 -10.31
C VAL A 67 -2.59 -0.07 -9.86
N LYS A 68 -3.36 -0.70 -10.73
CA LYS A 68 -4.71 -1.21 -10.39
C LYS A 68 -4.63 -2.36 -9.39
N ASN A 69 -3.71 -3.29 -9.59
CA ASN A 69 -3.47 -4.42 -8.69
C ASN A 69 -1.97 -4.57 -8.41
N PRO A 70 -1.52 -4.27 -7.18
CA PRO A 70 -0.11 -4.35 -6.81
C PRO A 70 0.52 -5.73 -7.01
N TYR A 71 -0.28 -6.79 -6.88
CA TYR A 71 0.18 -8.17 -7.00
C TYR A 71 0.21 -8.68 -8.45
N GLN A 72 -0.25 -7.90 -9.40
CA GLN A 72 -0.10 -8.16 -10.84
C GLN A 72 0.83 -7.16 -11.50
N SER A 73 0.75 -5.89 -11.11
CA SER A 73 1.61 -4.77 -11.55
C SER A 73 1.84 -4.72 -13.06
N LYS A 74 0.78 -4.97 -13.81
CA LYS A 74 0.83 -5.00 -15.28
C LYS A 74 1.32 -3.69 -15.86
N GLU A 75 1.00 -2.58 -15.21
CA GLU A 75 1.41 -1.23 -15.61
C GLU A 75 2.94 -1.05 -15.62
N ILE A 76 3.66 -1.78 -14.76
CA ILE A 76 5.13 -1.74 -14.72
C ILE A 76 5.72 -2.57 -15.87
N THR A 77 5.09 -3.70 -16.18
CA THR A 77 5.64 -4.69 -17.13
C THR A 77 5.09 -4.56 -18.55
N SER A 78 3.98 -3.83 -18.74
CA SER A 78 3.33 -3.68 -20.06
C SER A 78 4.17 -2.92 -21.08
N ASN A 79 5.02 -2.01 -20.59
CA ASN A 79 5.89 -1.20 -21.46
C ASN A 79 7.14 -1.94 -21.95
N LEU A 80 7.40 -3.15 -21.43
CA LEU A 80 8.51 -3.97 -21.90
C LEU A 80 8.14 -4.60 -23.26
N SER A 81 9.05 -4.51 -24.22
CA SER A 81 8.97 -5.25 -25.48
C SER A 81 9.05 -6.78 -25.23
N ASP A 82 8.69 -7.57 -26.19
CA ASP A 82 8.75 -9.04 -26.05
C ASP A 82 10.20 -9.54 -25.92
N ASP A 83 11.16 -8.87 -26.56
CA ASP A 83 12.58 -9.14 -26.37
C ASP A 83 13.01 -8.86 -24.94
N GLU A 84 12.65 -7.72 -24.37
CA GLU A 84 12.94 -7.38 -22.96
C GLU A 84 12.26 -8.36 -21.98
N LYS A 85 10.99 -8.72 -22.22
CA LYS A 85 10.31 -9.74 -21.39
C LYS A 85 10.99 -11.09 -21.43
N SER A 86 11.57 -11.47 -22.58
CA SER A 86 12.29 -12.73 -22.74
C SER A 86 13.62 -12.77 -21.98
N LYS A 87 14.15 -11.62 -21.57
CA LYS A 87 15.41 -11.45 -20.84
C LYS A 87 15.22 -11.02 -19.40
N THR A 88 13.98 -10.65 -19.01
CA THR A 88 13.67 -10.10 -17.68
C THR A 88 13.11 -11.19 -16.76
N VAL A 89 13.68 -11.30 -15.57
CA VAL A 89 13.13 -12.12 -14.48
C VAL A 89 12.19 -11.27 -13.62
N LEU A 90 10.92 -11.66 -13.54
CA LEU A 90 9.93 -10.98 -12.70
C LEU A 90 9.92 -11.56 -11.29
N VAL A 91 10.12 -10.71 -10.29
CA VAL A 91 10.10 -11.08 -8.87
C VAL A 91 9.14 -10.19 -8.11
N PHE A 92 8.19 -10.77 -7.37
CA PHE A 92 7.39 -10.09 -6.37
C PHE A 92 7.98 -10.31 -4.99
N ALA A 93 8.25 -9.23 -4.26
CA ALA A 93 8.79 -9.29 -2.92
C ALA A 93 7.66 -9.17 -1.88
N LEU A 94 7.44 -10.23 -1.10
CA LEU A 94 6.32 -10.33 -0.17
C LEU A 94 6.80 -10.71 1.23
N SER A 95 6.06 -10.33 2.26
CA SER A 95 6.21 -10.93 3.59
C SER A 95 5.83 -12.41 3.54
N ALA A 96 6.34 -13.22 4.47
CA ALA A 96 5.96 -14.63 4.58
C ALA A 96 4.44 -14.79 4.67
N LYS A 97 3.78 -13.97 5.50
CA LYS A 97 2.32 -13.95 5.67
C LYS A 97 1.55 -13.64 4.37
N ASP A 98 2.06 -12.72 3.56
CA ASP A 98 1.39 -12.38 2.29
C ASP A 98 1.67 -13.43 1.22
N ALA A 99 2.80 -14.09 1.26
CA ALA A 99 3.15 -15.19 0.34
C ALA A 99 2.24 -16.43 0.53
N GLU A 100 1.74 -16.68 1.75
CA GLU A 100 0.78 -17.75 2.04
C GLU A 100 -0.54 -17.65 1.26
N ARG A 101 -0.86 -16.47 0.74
CA ARG A 101 -2.05 -16.25 -0.10
C ARG A 101 -1.88 -16.75 -1.54
N PHE A 102 -0.69 -17.11 -1.94
CA PHE A 102 -0.38 -17.57 -3.29
C PHE A 102 -0.30 -19.09 -3.32
N ASN A 103 -0.88 -19.66 -4.37
CA ASN A 103 -0.79 -21.09 -4.60
C ASN A 103 0.41 -21.40 -5.51
N PHE A 104 1.33 -22.21 -5.02
CA PHE A 104 2.50 -22.69 -5.75
C PHE A 104 2.30 -24.14 -6.27
N ALA A 105 1.09 -24.69 -6.17
CA ALA A 105 0.81 -26.02 -6.65
C ALA A 105 1.05 -26.13 -8.16
N PRO A 106 1.50 -27.29 -8.66
CA PRO A 106 1.55 -27.58 -10.07
C PRO A 106 0.17 -27.43 -10.72
N LYS A 107 0.15 -27.17 -12.01
CA LYS A 107 -1.06 -27.21 -12.83
C LYS A 107 -1.64 -28.63 -12.88
N LYS A 108 -2.85 -28.77 -13.40
CA LYS A 108 -3.53 -30.08 -13.54
C LYS A 108 -2.73 -31.09 -14.40
N ASP A 109 -1.91 -30.60 -15.31
CA ASP A 109 -1.02 -31.40 -16.18
C ASP A 109 0.32 -31.76 -15.54
N GLY A 110 0.53 -31.45 -14.25
CA GLY A 110 1.77 -31.68 -13.52
C GLY A 110 2.86 -30.67 -13.79
N THR A 111 2.66 -29.70 -14.70
CA THR A 111 3.67 -28.67 -14.97
C THR A 111 3.68 -27.62 -13.85
N PRO A 112 4.83 -26.96 -13.59
CA PRO A 112 4.93 -25.89 -12.60
C PRO A 112 3.94 -24.75 -12.88
N GLY A 113 3.35 -24.19 -11.83
CA GLY A 113 2.54 -22.95 -11.92
C GLY A 113 3.40 -21.77 -12.42
N TYR A 114 2.74 -20.68 -12.84
CA TYR A 114 3.47 -19.49 -13.28
C TYR A 114 4.29 -18.87 -12.16
N LEU A 115 3.71 -18.70 -10.97
CA LEU A 115 4.41 -18.18 -9.79
C LEU A 115 5.12 -19.30 -9.04
N GLN A 116 6.38 -19.07 -8.71
CA GLN A 116 7.25 -19.99 -7.97
C GLN A 116 8.00 -19.24 -6.86
N LEU A 117 8.47 -19.95 -5.86
CA LEU A 117 9.42 -19.36 -4.91
C LEU A 117 10.75 -19.09 -5.61
N LEU A 118 11.33 -17.90 -5.36
CA LEU A 118 12.65 -17.58 -5.90
C LEU A 118 13.71 -18.49 -5.27
N PRO A 119 14.49 -19.25 -6.06
CA PRO A 119 15.58 -20.04 -5.54
C PRO A 119 16.61 -19.19 -4.77
N VAL A 120 17.11 -19.70 -3.65
CA VAL A 120 18.06 -18.98 -2.78
C VAL A 120 19.32 -18.57 -3.53
N ASP A 121 19.86 -19.48 -4.35
CA ASP A 121 21.05 -19.27 -5.19
C ASP A 121 20.75 -18.55 -6.51
N ARG A 122 19.47 -18.30 -6.80
CA ARG A 122 18.98 -17.68 -8.04
C ARG A 122 19.40 -18.40 -9.34
N LYS A 123 19.80 -19.66 -9.24
CA LYS A 123 20.13 -20.47 -10.43
C LYS A 123 18.89 -21.04 -11.08
N GLY A 124 18.93 -21.21 -12.38
CA GLY A 124 17.84 -21.81 -13.15
C GLY A 124 16.58 -20.96 -13.28
N VAL A 125 16.63 -19.67 -12.84
CA VAL A 125 15.50 -18.76 -13.02
C VAL A 125 15.19 -18.54 -14.50
N GLN A 126 13.91 -18.54 -14.83
CA GLN A 126 13.40 -18.36 -16.18
C GLN A 126 12.88 -16.93 -16.37
N PRO A 127 12.85 -16.42 -17.61
CA PRO A 127 12.29 -15.11 -17.88
C PRO A 127 10.80 -15.04 -17.57
N MET A 128 10.30 -13.80 -17.41
CA MET A 128 8.90 -13.53 -17.06
C MET A 128 7.87 -14.03 -18.09
N THR A 129 8.31 -14.37 -19.29
CA THR A 129 7.47 -15.04 -20.30
C THR A 129 7.11 -16.48 -19.91
N LYS A 130 7.90 -17.10 -19.03
CA LYS A 130 7.68 -18.47 -18.54
C LYS A 130 7.22 -18.52 -17.08
N HIS A 131 7.93 -17.81 -16.19
CA HIS A 131 7.66 -17.81 -14.76
C HIS A 131 7.80 -16.42 -14.14
N GLY A 132 7.00 -16.17 -13.10
CA GLY A 132 7.22 -15.13 -12.12
C GLY A 132 7.65 -15.76 -10.79
N TYR A 133 8.41 -15.02 -9.99
CA TYR A 133 8.95 -15.51 -8.73
C TYR A 133 8.47 -14.69 -7.55
N ILE A 134 8.44 -15.32 -6.38
CA ILE A 134 8.20 -14.66 -5.10
C ILE A 134 9.45 -14.75 -4.25
N ALA A 135 9.98 -13.59 -3.86
CA ALA A 135 11.03 -13.45 -2.87
C ALA A 135 10.38 -13.11 -1.52
N ILE A 136 10.73 -13.87 -0.48
CA ILE A 136 10.28 -13.56 0.88
C ILE A 136 11.18 -12.49 1.47
N THR A 137 10.58 -11.36 1.85
CA THR A 137 11.29 -10.30 2.58
C THR A 137 11.53 -10.68 4.03
N PRO A 138 12.63 -10.23 4.65
CA PRO A 138 12.83 -10.46 6.07
C PRO A 138 11.72 -9.79 6.89
N THR A 139 11.40 -10.38 8.03
CA THR A 139 10.52 -9.76 9.00
C THR A 139 11.27 -8.62 9.69
N ILE A 140 10.76 -7.41 9.56
CA ILE A 140 11.32 -6.22 10.22
C ILE A 140 10.47 -5.93 11.45
N ASN A 141 11.04 -6.12 12.63
CA ASN A 141 10.41 -5.70 13.88
C ASN A 141 10.41 -4.18 13.96
N PHE A 142 9.25 -3.62 14.20
CA PHE A 142 9.04 -2.18 14.22
C PHE A 142 8.23 -1.80 15.47
N LYS A 143 8.73 -0.81 16.21
CA LYS A 143 8.08 -0.33 17.44
C LYS A 143 7.60 1.10 17.28
N ILE A 144 6.47 1.40 17.90
CA ILE A 144 5.90 2.74 18.05
C ILE A 144 5.64 2.96 19.53
N ASN A 145 6.18 4.04 20.10
CA ASN A 145 6.13 4.31 21.54
C ASN A 145 6.60 3.10 22.38
N GLY A 146 7.63 2.40 21.89
CA GLY A 146 8.17 1.20 22.57
C GLY A 146 7.33 -0.08 22.41
N VAL A 147 6.15 -0.02 21.80
CA VAL A 147 5.23 -1.16 21.59
C VAL A 147 5.40 -1.69 20.17
N ASP A 148 5.40 -3.01 20.00
CA ASP A 148 5.48 -3.65 18.70
C ASP A 148 4.25 -3.29 17.85
N ALA A 149 4.49 -2.74 16.66
CA ALA A 149 3.46 -2.36 15.73
C ALA A 149 3.33 -3.42 14.63
N ASN A 150 2.34 -4.32 14.76
CA ASN A 150 2.19 -5.49 13.91
C ASN A 150 1.34 -5.25 12.65
N SER A 151 0.67 -4.10 12.56
CA SER A 151 -0.20 -3.79 11.41
C SER A 151 -0.42 -2.30 11.21
N ALA A 152 -0.67 -1.91 9.96
CA ALA A 152 -1.03 -0.53 9.61
C ALA A 152 -2.32 -0.04 10.30
N SER A 153 -3.27 -0.94 10.57
CA SER A 153 -4.50 -0.60 11.31
C SER A 153 -4.23 -0.27 12.77
N GLU A 154 -3.28 -0.97 13.38
CA GLU A 154 -2.85 -0.69 14.74
C GLU A 154 -2.13 0.67 14.84
N ILE A 155 -1.22 0.95 13.91
CA ILE A 155 -0.55 2.25 13.80
C ILE A 155 -1.58 3.38 13.70
N ARG A 156 -2.57 3.27 12.82
CA ARG A 156 -3.62 4.28 12.69
C ARG A 156 -4.43 4.45 13.97
N ARG A 157 -4.79 3.34 14.64
CA ARG A 157 -5.50 3.37 15.91
C ARG A 157 -4.72 4.07 17.01
N MET A 158 -3.41 3.79 17.13
CA MET A 158 -2.53 4.46 18.09
C MET A 158 -2.48 5.96 17.83
N TYR A 159 -2.33 6.35 16.56
CA TYR A 159 -2.29 7.75 16.16
C TYR A 159 -3.59 8.49 16.50
N ILE A 160 -4.76 7.92 16.15
CA ILE A 160 -6.07 8.52 16.42
C ILE A 160 -6.29 8.73 17.93
N LYS A 161 -5.85 7.79 18.77
CA LYS A 161 -6.02 7.85 20.21
C LYS A 161 -4.98 8.71 20.95
N GLY A 162 -3.88 9.02 20.27
CA GLY A 162 -2.77 9.77 20.85
C GLY A 162 -3.09 11.26 21.01
N ASN A 163 -2.56 11.85 22.08
CA ASN A 163 -2.48 13.31 22.22
C ASN A 163 -1.41 13.89 21.29
N ASP A 164 -1.21 15.20 21.29
CA ASP A 164 -0.24 15.85 20.39
C ASP A 164 1.20 15.38 20.58
N HIS A 165 1.60 15.12 21.82
CA HIS A 165 2.92 14.56 22.11
C HIS A 165 3.06 13.15 21.52
N ASP A 166 2.08 12.27 21.77
CA ASP A 166 2.07 10.91 21.25
C ASP A 166 2.08 10.87 19.71
N LYS A 167 1.29 11.74 19.07
CA LYS A 167 1.26 11.84 17.61
C LYS A 167 2.60 12.25 17.01
N ASN A 168 3.28 13.22 17.63
CA ASN A 168 4.62 13.64 17.21
C ASN A 168 5.64 12.51 17.40
N GLN A 169 5.57 11.78 18.52
CA GLN A 169 6.43 10.63 18.76
C GLN A 169 6.17 9.51 17.74
N ILE A 170 4.90 9.22 17.43
CA ILE A 170 4.54 8.23 16.41
C ILE A 170 5.13 8.61 15.04
N ILE A 171 5.08 9.89 14.65
CA ILE A 171 5.69 10.36 13.40
C ILE A 171 7.21 10.17 13.45
N ALA A 172 7.86 10.51 14.55
CA ALA A 172 9.29 10.31 14.73
C ALA A 172 9.66 8.82 14.61
N ASP A 173 8.87 7.93 15.19
CA ASP A 173 9.09 6.49 15.09
C ASP A 173 8.86 5.98 13.66
N LEU A 174 7.85 6.50 12.97
CA LEU A 174 7.51 6.09 11.59
C LEU A 174 8.55 6.57 10.57
N TYR A 175 9.09 7.80 10.74
CA TYR A 175 9.89 8.48 9.71
C TYR A 175 11.29 8.89 10.18
N GLY A 176 11.65 8.65 11.44
CA GLY A 176 12.99 8.94 11.99
C GLY A 176 13.12 10.29 12.68
N GLN A 177 12.20 11.21 12.40
CA GLN A 177 12.12 12.53 13.02
C GLN A 177 10.70 13.10 12.94
N PRO A 178 10.32 14.05 13.78
CA PRO A 178 9.10 14.82 13.61
C PRO A 178 9.08 15.52 12.25
N ASP A 179 7.96 15.47 11.55
CA ASP A 179 7.77 16.14 10.24
C ASP A 179 6.37 16.78 10.19
N PRO A 180 6.28 18.13 10.20
CA PRO A 180 5.00 18.84 10.20
C PRO A 180 4.13 18.50 8.97
N ALA A 181 4.72 18.34 7.79
CA ALA A 181 3.94 18.03 6.57
C ALA A 181 3.33 16.63 6.64
N LEU A 182 4.06 15.65 7.19
CA LEU A 182 3.51 14.32 7.45
C LEU A 182 2.47 14.35 8.57
N ARG A 183 2.68 15.20 9.59
CA ARG A 183 1.70 15.41 10.66
C ARG A 183 0.38 15.91 10.09
N ASP A 184 0.39 16.93 9.24
CA ASP A 184 -0.80 17.50 8.61
C ASP A 184 -1.56 16.46 7.77
N ILE A 185 -0.84 15.64 7.00
CA ILE A 185 -1.46 14.55 6.24
C ILE A 185 -2.12 13.53 7.16
N LEU A 186 -1.41 13.09 8.20
CA LEU A 186 -1.95 12.09 9.13
C LEU A 186 -3.17 12.65 9.88
N ASP A 187 -3.10 13.87 10.41
CA ASP A 187 -4.20 14.51 11.12
C ASP A 187 -5.43 14.65 10.22
N LYS A 188 -5.26 15.16 8.99
CA LYS A 188 -6.35 15.30 8.04
C LYS A 188 -6.98 13.96 7.69
N LYS A 189 -6.19 12.98 7.30
CA LYS A 189 -6.70 11.69 6.80
C LYS A 189 -7.20 10.79 7.90
N LEU A 190 -6.55 10.77 9.05
CA LEU A 190 -6.96 9.93 10.17
C LEU A 190 -8.05 10.58 11.02
N GLY A 191 -8.20 11.91 11.01
CA GLY A 191 -9.37 12.58 11.55
C GLY A 191 -10.67 12.15 10.85
N ILE A 192 -10.66 12.03 9.51
CA ILE A 192 -11.78 11.47 8.75
C ILE A 192 -12.02 10.00 9.12
N THR A 193 -10.95 9.21 9.31
CA THR A 193 -11.05 7.82 9.75
C THR A 193 -11.70 7.69 11.12
N GLU A 194 -11.33 8.55 12.06
CA GLU A 194 -11.91 8.59 13.40
C GLU A 194 -13.39 8.90 13.36
N GLN A 195 -13.79 9.94 12.61
CA GLN A 195 -15.21 10.29 12.42
C GLN A 195 -16.00 9.11 11.85
N ALA A 196 -15.48 8.46 10.80
CA ALA A 196 -16.14 7.31 10.21
C ALA A 196 -16.25 6.13 11.18
N GLN A 197 -15.24 5.88 12.02
CA GLN A 197 -15.30 4.87 13.06
C GLN A 197 -16.32 5.18 14.15
N ASN A 198 -16.43 6.45 14.56
CA ASN A 198 -17.43 6.89 15.54
C ASN A 198 -18.84 6.71 15.00
N TYR A 199 -19.10 7.08 13.74
CA TYR A 199 -20.38 6.82 13.10
C TYR A 199 -20.71 5.32 13.03
N LEU A 200 -19.73 4.47 12.71
CA LEU A 200 -19.95 3.01 12.72
C LEU A 200 -20.27 2.47 14.12
N LYS A 201 -19.63 3.00 15.14
CA LYS A 201 -19.89 2.62 16.54
C LYS A 201 -21.32 3.02 16.96
N GLU A 202 -21.72 4.25 16.63
CA GLU A 202 -23.07 4.76 16.89
C GLU A 202 -24.12 3.94 16.13
N ALA A 203 -23.88 3.66 14.84
CA ALA A 203 -24.78 2.88 14.01
C ALA A 203 -25.07 1.48 14.54
N ARG A 204 -24.09 0.82 15.15
CA ARG A 204 -24.29 -0.50 15.77
C ARG A 204 -25.22 -0.46 16.99
N GLN A 205 -25.49 0.73 17.53
CA GLN A 205 -26.36 0.94 18.68
C GLN A 205 -27.77 1.43 18.28
N LEU A 206 -27.98 1.67 16.98
CA LEU A 206 -29.23 2.23 16.43
C LEU A 206 -30.14 1.14 15.84
N ASP A 207 -31.46 1.42 15.83
CA ASP A 207 -32.43 0.64 15.07
C ASP A 207 -32.27 0.82 13.54
N ALA A 208 -32.91 -0.06 12.73
CA ALA A 208 -32.74 -0.08 11.28
C ALA A 208 -33.05 1.25 10.58
N ALA A 209 -34.00 2.06 11.07
CA ALA A 209 -34.35 3.36 10.48
C ALA A 209 -33.23 4.38 10.67
N LYS A 210 -32.56 4.35 11.82
CA LYS A 210 -31.42 5.22 12.12
C LYS A 210 -30.18 4.79 11.36
N VAL A 211 -30.03 3.48 11.07
CA VAL A 211 -28.92 2.95 10.25
C VAL A 211 -28.96 3.50 8.82
N VAL A 212 -30.14 3.62 8.20
CA VAL A 212 -30.29 4.20 6.86
C VAL A 212 -29.89 5.68 6.84
N ALA A 213 -30.34 6.47 7.79
CA ALA A 213 -29.96 7.88 7.91
C ALA A 213 -28.46 8.07 8.14
N TRP A 214 -27.86 7.14 8.86
CA TRP A 214 -26.43 7.11 9.08
C TRP A 214 -25.63 6.76 7.82
N MET A 215 -26.06 5.78 7.04
CA MET A 215 -25.41 5.43 5.75
C MET A 215 -25.39 6.63 4.79
N GLN A 216 -26.47 7.43 4.78
CA GLN A 216 -26.51 8.67 4.00
C GLN A 216 -25.47 9.70 4.49
N ARG A 217 -25.25 9.82 5.81
CA ARG A 217 -24.21 10.70 6.37
C ARG A 217 -22.79 10.25 6.02
N VAL A 218 -22.52 8.95 6.03
CA VAL A 218 -21.22 8.40 5.60
C VAL A 218 -20.96 8.70 4.13
N LEU A 219 -21.97 8.56 3.26
CA LEU A 219 -21.88 8.91 1.85
C LEU A 219 -21.60 10.42 1.64
N ILE A 220 -22.22 11.29 2.43
CA ILE A 220 -21.96 12.74 2.40
C ILE A 220 -20.52 13.04 2.82
N LEU A 221 -20.00 12.38 3.86
CA LEU A 221 -18.62 12.55 4.31
C LEU A 221 -17.61 12.03 3.27
N GLU A 222 -17.92 10.93 2.59
CA GLU A 222 -17.11 10.45 1.47
C GLU A 222 -17.11 11.42 0.29
N GLN A 223 -18.26 12.00 -0.02
CA GLN A 223 -18.38 13.04 -1.05
C GLN A 223 -17.63 14.32 -0.66
N GLN A 224 -17.70 14.75 0.60
CA GLN A 224 -16.95 15.90 1.11
C GLN A 224 -15.44 15.61 1.12
N ALA A 225 -15.02 14.42 1.51
CA ALA A 225 -13.63 14.00 1.44
C ALA A 225 -13.12 13.95 -0.02
N ASN A 226 -13.95 13.54 -0.95
CA ASN A 226 -13.65 13.53 -2.38
C ASN A 226 -13.68 14.95 -2.99
N SER A 227 -14.56 15.85 -2.53
CA SER A 227 -14.59 17.25 -3.00
C SER A 227 -13.39 18.05 -2.50
N ILE A 228 -12.90 17.78 -1.29
CA ILE A 228 -11.64 18.37 -0.78
C ILE A 228 -10.45 17.91 -1.62
N THR A 229 -10.49 16.70 -2.17
CA THR A 229 -9.47 16.21 -3.13
C THR A 229 -9.67 16.78 -4.54
N THR A 230 -10.87 17.21 -4.93
CA THR A 230 -11.15 17.80 -6.24
C THR A 230 -10.88 19.30 -6.30
N ASP A 231 -10.86 20.02 -5.18
CA ASP A 231 -10.39 21.42 -5.14
C ASP A 231 -8.89 21.56 -5.47
N PHE A 232 -8.14 20.46 -5.46
CA PHE A 232 -6.81 20.35 -6.05
C PHE A 232 -6.79 19.87 -7.50
N ALA A 233 -7.96 19.72 -8.14
CA ALA A 233 -8.14 19.18 -9.50
C ALA A 233 -7.92 20.22 -10.62
N HIS A 234 -7.07 21.22 -10.41
CA HIS A 234 -6.42 21.90 -11.55
C HIS A 234 -5.36 21.01 -12.23
N LEU A 235 -5.13 19.82 -11.67
CA LEU A 235 -4.35 18.73 -12.27
C LEU A 235 -5.27 17.55 -12.55
N LYS A 236 -6.22 17.71 -13.49
CA LYS A 236 -6.93 16.54 -14.04
C LYS A 236 -5.92 15.63 -14.75
N PRO A 237 -5.74 14.40 -14.29
CA PRO A 237 -5.47 13.34 -15.23
C PRO A 237 -6.84 12.95 -15.85
N ASP A 238 -6.92 12.95 -17.16
CA ASP A 238 -8.10 12.56 -17.95
C ASP A 238 -8.42 11.07 -17.79
N TYR A 239 -8.85 10.61 -16.62
CA TYR A 239 -9.24 9.23 -16.39
C TYR A 239 -10.14 9.08 -15.15
N ILE A 240 -11.41 9.47 -15.30
CA ILE A 240 -12.48 8.83 -14.52
C ILE A 240 -13.45 8.27 -15.55
N ASP A 241 -13.30 6.97 -15.87
CA ASP A 241 -14.30 6.23 -16.64
C ASP A 241 -15.44 5.86 -15.69
N GLU A 242 -16.57 6.55 -15.84
CA GLU A 242 -17.80 6.38 -15.03
C GLU A 242 -18.43 4.97 -15.13
N LYS A 243 -17.87 4.06 -15.92
CA LYS A 243 -18.45 2.73 -16.18
C LYS A 243 -18.13 1.64 -15.17
N ASN A 244 -17.34 1.92 -14.14
CA ASN A 244 -16.90 0.88 -13.19
C ASN A 244 -17.52 0.94 -11.78
N TYR A 245 -18.61 1.71 -11.58
CA TYR A 245 -19.28 1.80 -10.28
C TYR A 245 -20.43 0.80 -10.06
N ASN A 246 -20.76 -0.01 -11.10
CA ASN A 246 -21.84 -0.99 -11.02
C ASN A 246 -21.34 -2.42 -11.24
N ARG A 247 -20.50 -2.91 -10.36
CA ARG A 247 -20.30 -4.35 -10.14
C ARG A 247 -19.81 -4.66 -8.74
#